data_440375511e8d31716a6b32eb21794879
#
_entry.id   440375511e8d31716a6b32eb21794879
#
_cell.length_a   1.000
_cell.length_b   1.000
_cell.length_c   1.000
_cell.angle_alpha   90.00
_cell.angle_beta   90.00
_cell.angle_gamma   90.00
#
_symmetry.space_group_name_H-M   'P 1'
#
loop_
_entity.id
_entity.type
_entity.pdbx_description
1 polymer ?
#
loop_
_entity_poly.entity_id
_entity_poly.type
_entity_poly.pdbx_seq_one_letter_code
_entity_poly.pdbx_strand_id
1 'polypeptide(L)'
;MAANPSTGLFVKNRRTPSASTSVVIPGGATDERPTAPVFGSFRYNTSTAGLEYFDGTIFKSVGVAGEANLVVDAFTGDGSTLSFTLSTAVSNEDQVITFVSNIYQQPVGVYTITGGGNDITFSAAPLNGEPIHVIHGLGTVPGT
;
A
#
# COMPACT_ATOMS: atom_id res chain seq x y z
N MET A 1 25.14 -13.13 -44.71
CA MET A 1 25.31 -13.21 -43.25
C MET A 1 23.98 -12.82 -42.60
N ALA A 2 23.30 -13.78 -42.06
CA ALA A 2 22.03 -13.49 -41.40
C ALA A 2 22.28 -12.69 -40.11
N ALA A 3 21.61 -11.53 -39.94
CA ALA A 3 21.64 -10.79 -38.71
C ALA A 3 21.04 -11.66 -37.58
N ASN A 4 21.75 -11.81 -36.49
CA ASN A 4 21.26 -12.50 -35.32
C ASN A 4 20.09 -11.70 -34.71
N PRO A 5 18.86 -12.21 -34.73
CA PRO A 5 17.70 -11.50 -34.22
C PRO A 5 17.60 -11.46 -32.70
N SER A 6 18.53 -12.09 -32.01
CA SER A 6 18.48 -12.22 -30.55
C SER A 6 19.34 -11.20 -29.78
N THR A 7 20.00 -10.29 -30.48
CA THR A 7 20.68 -9.21 -29.78
C THR A 7 19.66 -8.18 -29.35
N GLY A 8 19.31 -8.34 -28.10
CA GLY A 8 18.32 -7.56 -27.44
C GLY A 8 18.40 -6.06 -27.69
N LEU A 9 17.26 -5.49 -27.63
CA LEU A 9 16.86 -4.11 -27.85
C LEU A 9 17.75 -3.04 -27.20
N PHE A 10 18.70 -3.44 -26.37
CA PHE A 10 19.40 -2.52 -25.48
C PHE A 10 20.85 -2.22 -25.82
N VAL A 11 21.45 -2.85 -26.80
CA VAL A 11 22.92 -2.85 -26.90
C VAL A 11 23.51 -1.87 -27.90
N LYS A 12 22.73 -1.26 -28.77
CA LYS A 12 23.34 -0.48 -29.89
C LYS A 12 23.07 1.01 -29.93
N ASN A 13 22.36 1.57 -28.97
CA ASN A 13 22.21 3.02 -28.95
C ASN A 13 22.95 3.63 -27.78
N ARG A 14 24.26 3.75 -27.89
CA ARG A 14 25.09 4.58 -27.02
C ARG A 14 24.85 6.07 -27.32
N ARG A 15 23.61 6.47 -27.38
CA ARG A 15 23.30 7.88 -27.25
C ARG A 15 23.19 8.14 -25.78
N THR A 16 24.07 8.94 -25.23
CA THR A 16 23.83 9.59 -23.93
C THR A 16 22.44 10.20 -24.02
N PRO A 17 21.49 9.79 -23.17
CA PRO A 17 20.18 10.40 -23.20
C PRO A 17 20.34 11.89 -22.96
N SER A 18 19.92 12.70 -23.91
CA SER A 18 19.67 14.11 -23.65
C SER A 18 18.60 14.17 -22.53
N ALA A 19 18.60 15.18 -21.71
CA ALA A 19 17.66 15.37 -20.62
C ALA A 19 16.16 15.29 -21.02
N SER A 20 15.89 15.22 -22.33
CA SER A 20 14.55 15.08 -22.93
C SER A 20 14.27 13.72 -23.57
N THR A 21 15.17 12.72 -23.44
CA THR A 21 14.95 11.40 -24.02
C THR A 21 14.29 10.46 -23.01
N SER A 22 13.23 9.78 -23.46
CA SER A 22 12.52 8.75 -22.70
C SER A 22 12.85 7.36 -23.27
N VAL A 23 12.80 6.35 -22.42
CA VAL A 23 12.80 4.94 -22.81
C VAL A 23 11.35 4.48 -22.90
N VAL A 24 10.96 3.98 -24.07
CA VAL A 24 9.66 3.32 -24.24
C VAL A 24 9.82 1.87 -23.80
N ILE A 25 9.06 1.47 -22.79
CA ILE A 25 9.00 0.08 -22.33
C ILE A 25 7.76 -0.61 -22.91
N PRO A 26 7.76 -1.93 -23.08
CA PRO A 26 6.59 -2.68 -23.51
C PRO A 26 5.40 -2.42 -22.57
N GLY A 27 4.23 -2.20 -23.12
CA GLY A 27 2.99 -1.98 -22.35
C GLY A 27 1.85 -2.83 -22.85
N GLY A 28 0.84 -3.03 -22.01
CA GLY A 28 -0.37 -3.77 -22.32
C GLY A 28 -1.22 -4.01 -21.09
N ALA A 29 -2.44 -4.50 -21.29
CA ALA A 29 -3.37 -4.82 -20.21
C ALA A 29 -2.89 -6.00 -19.34
N THR A 30 -3.56 -6.23 -18.22
CA THR A 30 -3.21 -7.33 -17.30
C THR A 30 -3.33 -8.70 -17.96
N ASP A 31 -4.31 -8.91 -18.81
CA ASP A 31 -4.57 -10.13 -19.57
C ASP A 31 -3.62 -10.32 -20.79
N GLU A 32 -2.92 -9.26 -21.18
CA GLU A 32 -1.88 -9.29 -22.21
C GLU A 32 -0.48 -9.57 -21.64
N ARG A 33 -0.38 -10.03 -20.41
CA ARG A 33 0.90 -10.46 -19.84
C ARG A 33 1.46 -11.65 -20.60
N PRO A 34 2.78 -11.67 -20.91
CA PRO A 34 3.40 -12.83 -21.51
C PRO A 34 3.11 -14.12 -20.74
N THR A 35 2.77 -15.19 -21.43
CA THR A 35 2.51 -16.51 -20.82
C THR A 35 3.77 -17.22 -20.33
N ALA A 36 4.94 -16.82 -20.81
CA ALA A 36 6.24 -17.32 -20.40
C ALA A 36 7.22 -16.14 -20.18
N PRO A 37 7.00 -15.33 -19.15
CA PRO A 37 7.88 -14.19 -18.88
C PRO A 37 9.23 -14.67 -18.34
N VAL A 38 10.27 -13.91 -18.62
CA VAL A 38 11.61 -14.14 -18.07
C VAL A 38 11.75 -13.35 -16.76
N PHE A 39 12.45 -13.93 -15.78
CA PHE A 39 12.79 -13.25 -14.53
C PHE A 39 13.39 -11.87 -14.80
N GLY A 40 12.88 -10.85 -14.12
CA GLY A 40 13.31 -9.48 -14.31
C GLY A 40 12.70 -8.76 -15.52
N SER A 41 11.76 -9.40 -16.24
CA SER A 41 11.01 -8.73 -17.32
C SER A 41 10.26 -7.53 -16.76
N PHE A 42 10.39 -6.38 -17.44
CA PHE A 42 9.76 -5.11 -17.09
C PHE A 42 8.71 -4.72 -18.12
N ARG A 43 7.56 -4.24 -17.70
CA ARG A 43 6.52 -3.70 -18.58
C ARG A 43 5.67 -2.64 -17.88
N TYR A 44 4.93 -1.87 -18.68
CA TYR A 44 3.88 -0.98 -18.19
C TYR A 44 2.52 -1.67 -18.30
N ASN A 45 1.81 -1.77 -17.19
CA ASN A 45 0.44 -2.32 -17.16
C ASN A 45 -0.56 -1.18 -17.35
N THR A 46 -1.30 -1.22 -18.47
CA THR A 46 -2.29 -0.19 -18.81
C THR A 46 -3.58 -0.33 -17.99
N SER A 47 -3.91 -1.53 -17.49
CA SER A 47 -5.09 -1.73 -16.64
C SER A 47 -4.92 -1.12 -15.24
N THR A 48 -3.70 -1.12 -14.71
CA THR A 48 -3.37 -0.58 -13.38
C THR A 48 -2.65 0.75 -13.43
N ALA A 49 -2.35 1.25 -14.66
CA ALA A 49 -1.59 2.46 -14.91
C ALA A 49 -0.23 2.50 -14.18
N GLY A 50 0.47 1.37 -14.11
CA GLY A 50 1.70 1.24 -13.33
C GLY A 50 2.77 0.38 -14.00
N LEU A 51 4.01 0.59 -13.56
CA LEU A 51 5.11 -0.30 -13.91
C LEU A 51 5.01 -1.60 -13.16
N GLU A 52 5.33 -2.70 -13.81
CA GLU A 52 5.42 -4.01 -13.17
C GLU A 52 6.65 -4.78 -13.66
N TYR A 53 7.13 -5.69 -12.82
CA TYR A 53 8.23 -6.60 -13.13
C TYR A 53 7.87 -8.03 -12.76
N PHE A 54 8.45 -8.99 -13.47
CA PHE A 54 8.28 -10.41 -13.18
C PHE A 54 9.35 -10.88 -12.19
N ASP A 55 8.94 -11.37 -11.02
CA ASP A 55 9.84 -11.83 -9.96
C ASP A 55 10.28 -13.30 -10.08
N GLY A 56 9.92 -13.95 -11.18
CA GLY A 56 10.13 -15.38 -11.42
C GLY A 56 8.88 -16.22 -11.15
N THR A 57 7.86 -15.68 -10.51
CA THR A 57 6.60 -16.37 -10.17
C THR A 57 5.38 -15.58 -10.65
N ILE A 58 5.35 -14.28 -10.37
CA ILE A 58 4.24 -13.38 -10.73
C ILE A 58 4.76 -12.01 -11.16
N PHE A 59 3.91 -11.23 -11.84
CA PHE A 59 4.15 -9.81 -12.05
C PHE A 59 3.81 -9.02 -10.81
N LYS A 60 4.80 -8.27 -10.30
CA LYS A 60 4.66 -7.33 -9.17
C LYS A 60 4.72 -5.90 -9.65
N SER A 61 3.91 -5.05 -9.07
CA SER A 61 3.98 -3.61 -9.31
C SER A 61 5.28 -3.03 -8.77
N VAL A 62 5.91 -2.16 -9.57
CA VAL A 62 6.94 -1.27 -9.07
C VAL A 62 6.20 -0.09 -8.44
N GLY A 63 5.87 -0.25 -7.17
CA GLY A 63 5.25 0.83 -6.42
C GLY A 63 6.29 1.89 -6.07
N VAL A 64 5.97 3.17 -6.26
CA VAL A 64 6.45 4.19 -5.32
C VAL A 64 5.92 3.74 -3.96
N ALA A 65 6.75 3.71 -2.94
CA ALA A 65 6.26 3.55 -1.58
C ALA A 65 5.12 4.56 -1.42
N GLY A 66 3.88 4.02 -1.28
CA GLY A 66 2.70 4.86 -1.36
C GLY A 66 2.80 5.98 -0.34
N GLU A 67 2.37 7.16 -0.71
CA GLU A 67 2.15 8.22 0.26
C GLU A 67 1.30 7.60 1.37
N ALA A 68 1.78 7.66 2.62
CA ALA A 68 1.01 7.20 3.75
C ALA A 68 -0.29 8.03 3.76
N ASN A 69 -1.39 7.42 3.37
CA ASN A 69 -2.67 8.09 3.39
C ASN A 69 -3.19 8.04 4.83
N LEU A 70 -2.73 9.00 5.64
CA LEU A 70 -3.17 9.12 7.02
C LEU A 70 -4.67 9.41 7.05
N VAL A 71 -5.39 8.53 7.71
CA VAL A 71 -6.82 8.68 7.99
C VAL A 71 -6.98 8.99 9.46
N VAL A 72 -7.87 9.90 9.79
CA VAL A 72 -8.23 10.24 11.16
C VAL A 72 -9.71 9.94 11.35
N ASP A 73 -10.02 8.92 12.14
CA ASP A 73 -11.37 8.66 12.60
C ASP A 73 -11.59 9.36 13.94
N ALA A 74 -12.72 10.03 14.08
CA ALA A 74 -13.11 10.75 15.28
C ALA A 74 -14.41 10.20 15.85
N PHE A 75 -14.38 9.87 17.14
CA PHE A 75 -15.53 9.36 17.89
C PHE A 75 -15.70 10.16 19.18
N THR A 76 -16.80 9.91 19.87
CA THR A 76 -17.06 10.48 21.20
C THR A 76 -17.44 9.33 22.15
N GLY A 77 -16.79 9.27 23.29
CA GLY A 77 -17.12 8.33 24.35
C GLY A 77 -18.54 8.57 24.88
N ASP A 78 -19.22 7.51 25.28
CA ASP A 78 -20.54 7.54 25.90
C ASP A 78 -20.56 6.92 27.31
N GLY A 79 -19.39 6.50 27.79
CA GLY A 79 -19.21 5.83 29.08
C GLY A 79 -19.60 4.35 29.11
N SER A 80 -20.02 3.79 27.96
CA SER A 80 -20.51 2.40 27.88
C SER A 80 -19.99 1.62 26.67
N THR A 81 -19.80 2.30 25.53
CA THR A 81 -19.34 1.69 24.28
C THR A 81 -17.83 1.42 24.35
N LEU A 82 -17.46 0.17 24.11
CA LEU A 82 -16.05 -0.26 24.06
C LEU A 82 -15.47 -0.27 22.67
N SER A 83 -16.26 -0.57 21.65
CA SER A 83 -15.79 -0.82 20.28
C SER A 83 -16.29 0.24 19.31
N PHE A 84 -15.37 0.76 18.48
CA PHE A 84 -15.64 1.79 17.47
C PHE A 84 -15.14 1.31 16.12
N THR A 85 -15.98 1.44 15.08
CA THR A 85 -15.66 0.95 13.73
C THR A 85 -14.83 1.99 12.96
N LEU A 86 -13.66 1.57 12.50
CA LEU A 86 -12.75 2.37 11.71
C LEU A 86 -13.26 2.50 10.26
N SER A 87 -12.98 3.63 9.64
CA SER A 87 -13.33 3.88 8.23
C SER A 87 -12.54 3.01 7.25
N THR A 88 -11.37 2.51 7.67
CA THR A 88 -10.54 1.60 6.87
C THR A 88 -9.91 0.57 7.79
N ALA A 89 -9.94 -0.70 7.37
CA ALA A 89 -9.34 -1.79 8.12
C ALA A 89 -7.82 -1.62 8.27
N VAL A 90 -7.32 -2.00 9.45
CA VAL A 90 -5.89 -2.04 9.78
C VAL A 90 -5.48 -3.47 10.14
N SER A 91 -4.21 -3.82 9.98
CA SER A 91 -3.76 -5.19 10.21
C SER A 91 -3.52 -5.51 11.67
N ASN A 92 -3.09 -4.51 12.45
CA ASN A 92 -2.78 -4.66 13.88
C ASN A 92 -2.68 -3.28 14.56
N GLU A 93 -2.46 -3.30 15.86
CA GLU A 93 -2.35 -2.12 16.72
C GLU A 93 -1.15 -1.23 16.41
N ASP A 94 -0.07 -1.76 15.80
CA ASP A 94 1.14 -1.00 15.45
C ASP A 94 0.90 0.00 14.31
N GLN A 95 -0.22 -0.15 13.59
CA GLN A 95 -0.62 0.74 12.51
C GLN A 95 -1.56 1.86 12.95
N VAL A 96 -1.78 2.00 14.26
CA VAL A 96 -2.76 2.90 14.83
C VAL A 96 -2.14 3.74 15.94
N ILE A 97 -2.42 5.04 15.94
CA ILE A 97 -2.11 5.93 17.06
C ILE A 97 -3.44 6.47 17.57
N THR A 98 -3.74 6.22 18.84
CA THR A 98 -5.02 6.58 19.44
C THR A 98 -4.85 7.60 20.56
N PHE A 99 -5.73 8.59 20.58
CA PHE A 99 -5.86 9.57 21.65
C PHE A 99 -7.28 9.57 22.20
N VAL A 100 -7.40 9.64 23.52
CA VAL A 100 -8.66 9.91 24.24
C VAL A 100 -8.45 11.18 25.06
N SER A 101 -9.28 12.20 24.92
CA SER A 101 -9.12 13.51 25.57
C SER A 101 -7.70 14.09 25.41
N ASN A 102 -7.11 13.95 24.20
CA ASN A 102 -5.73 14.37 23.87
C ASN A 102 -4.61 13.59 24.61
N ILE A 103 -4.95 12.50 25.28
CA ILE A 103 -3.98 11.63 25.95
C ILE A 103 -3.74 10.40 25.07
N TYR A 104 -2.47 10.14 24.73
CA TYR A 104 -2.08 8.94 23.99
C TYR A 104 -2.50 7.67 24.73
N GLN A 105 -3.05 6.72 23.99
CA GLN A 105 -3.45 5.41 24.51
C GLN A 105 -2.47 4.34 24.02
N GLN A 106 -1.99 3.52 24.96
CA GLN A 106 -1.02 2.47 24.65
C GLN A 106 -1.72 1.28 23.97
N PRO A 107 -1.22 0.82 22.80
CA PRO A 107 -1.74 -0.36 22.14
C PRO A 107 -1.60 -1.61 23.01
N VAL A 108 -2.48 -2.60 22.79
CA VAL A 108 -2.57 -3.90 23.50
C VAL A 108 -2.99 -3.76 24.98
N GLY A 109 -2.46 -2.77 25.68
CA GLY A 109 -2.80 -2.55 27.11
C GLY A 109 -4.13 -1.84 27.33
N VAL A 110 -4.44 -0.86 26.47
CA VAL A 110 -5.63 0.01 26.58
C VAL A 110 -6.65 -0.29 25.51
N TYR A 111 -6.21 -0.64 24.31
CA TYR A 111 -7.09 -1.03 23.20
C TYR A 111 -6.46 -2.16 22.37
N THR A 112 -7.30 -2.86 21.62
CA THR A 112 -6.91 -3.88 20.64
C THR A 112 -7.67 -3.65 19.33
N ILE A 113 -7.11 -4.16 18.23
CA ILE A 113 -7.78 -4.19 16.93
C ILE A 113 -8.56 -5.51 16.81
N THR A 114 -9.84 -5.41 16.51
CA THR A 114 -10.79 -6.51 16.43
C THR A 114 -11.60 -6.47 15.13
N GLY A 115 -12.58 -7.34 14.97
CA GLY A 115 -13.47 -7.31 13.80
C GLY A 115 -12.75 -7.52 12.46
N GLY A 116 -11.63 -8.27 12.43
CA GLY A 116 -10.83 -8.44 11.21
C GLY A 116 -10.10 -7.18 10.77
N GLY A 117 -9.77 -6.29 11.72
CA GLY A 117 -9.10 -5.03 11.47
C GLY A 117 -10.02 -3.81 11.36
N ASN A 118 -11.34 -4.02 11.43
CA ASN A 118 -12.30 -2.94 11.24
C ASN A 118 -12.66 -2.20 12.53
N ASP A 119 -12.40 -2.77 13.69
CA ASP A 119 -12.81 -2.17 14.95
C ASP A 119 -11.62 -1.94 15.88
N ILE A 120 -11.62 -0.79 16.57
CA ILE A 120 -10.80 -0.54 17.74
C ILE A 120 -11.64 -0.80 18.98
N THR A 121 -11.18 -1.69 19.85
CA THR A 121 -11.89 -2.07 21.09
C THR A 121 -11.06 -1.69 22.32
N PHE A 122 -11.59 -0.82 23.15
CA PHE A 122 -10.96 -0.36 24.38
C PHE A 122 -11.18 -1.37 25.52
N SER A 123 -10.22 -1.48 26.42
CA SER A 123 -10.31 -2.29 27.62
C SER A 123 -11.28 -1.71 28.67
N ALA A 124 -11.52 -0.40 28.64
CA ALA A 124 -12.52 0.33 29.42
C ALA A 124 -13.20 1.35 28.54
N ALA A 125 -14.50 1.53 28.68
CA ALA A 125 -15.25 2.50 27.88
C ALA A 125 -14.79 3.93 28.15
N PRO A 126 -14.44 4.68 27.07
CA PRO A 126 -14.15 6.11 27.20
C PRO A 126 -15.33 6.87 27.80
N LEU A 127 -15.05 7.80 28.71
CA LEU A 127 -16.11 8.50 29.46
C LEU A 127 -17.02 9.30 28.53
N ASN A 128 -18.21 9.58 29.01
CA ASN A 128 -19.19 10.35 28.24
C ASN A 128 -18.66 11.76 27.91
N GLY A 129 -18.68 12.10 26.63
CA GLY A 129 -18.20 13.38 26.09
C GLY A 129 -16.71 13.45 25.80
N GLU A 130 -15.92 12.40 26.10
CA GLU A 130 -14.49 12.39 25.74
C GLU A 130 -14.29 12.21 24.23
N PRO A 131 -13.53 13.12 23.60
CA PRO A 131 -13.17 12.96 22.19
C PRO A 131 -12.15 11.83 22.03
N ILE A 132 -12.37 11.00 21.02
CA ILE A 132 -11.49 9.89 20.63
C ILE A 132 -11.00 10.20 19.21
N HIS A 133 -9.68 10.21 19.01
CA HIS A 133 -9.08 10.36 17.69
C HIS A 133 -8.19 9.14 17.42
N VAL A 134 -8.47 8.48 16.32
CA VAL A 134 -7.72 7.30 15.85
C VAL A 134 -7.05 7.64 14.53
N ILE A 135 -5.73 7.73 14.55
CA ILE A 135 -4.90 7.98 13.37
C ILE A 135 -4.40 6.64 12.87
N HIS A 136 -4.69 6.31 11.61
CA HIS A 136 -4.27 5.07 10.99
C HIS A 136 -3.85 5.27 9.52
N GLY A 137 -3.53 4.18 8.80
CA GLY A 137 -2.93 4.30 7.47
C GLY A 137 -1.43 4.50 7.48
N LEU A 138 -0.77 4.30 8.63
CA LEU A 138 0.67 4.45 8.82
C LEU A 138 1.51 3.38 8.10
N GLY A 139 0.89 2.31 7.63
CA GLY A 139 1.54 1.24 6.90
C GLY A 139 0.77 0.92 5.64
N THR A 140 1.20 1.41 4.49
CA THR A 140 0.83 0.76 3.24
C THR A 140 1.69 -0.48 3.13
N VAL A 141 1.10 -1.65 3.35
CA VAL A 141 1.72 -2.88 2.88
C VAL A 141 1.80 -2.75 1.35
N PRO A 142 3.01 -2.78 0.74
CA PRO A 142 3.09 -2.86 -0.70
C PRO A 142 2.25 -4.04 -1.15
N GLY A 143 1.30 -3.79 -2.06
CA GLY A 143 0.27 -4.74 -2.44
C GLY A 143 0.82 -6.15 -2.64
N THR A 144 0.29 -7.07 -1.90
CA THR A 144 0.42 -8.51 -2.12
C THR A 144 -0.34 -8.91 -3.38
#